data_c963213e16e762f5cb6ebf1f580f992a
#
_entry.id   c963213e16e762f5cb6ebf1f580f992a
#
_cell.length_a   1.000
_cell.length_b   1.000
_cell.length_c   1.000
_cell.angle_alpha   90.00
_cell.angle_beta   90.00
_cell.angle_gamma   90.00
#
_symmetry.space_group_name_H-M   'P 1'
#
loop_
_entity.id
_entity.type
_entity.pdbx_description
1 polymer ?
#
loop_
_entity_poly.entity_id
_entity_poly.type
_entity_poly.pdbx_seq_one_letter_code
_entity_poly.pdbx_strand_id
1 'polypeptide(L)'
;MYFRMVTIKEKRVVITGMGAITPLGNDVETLWNNLVNGVCGIGNITRIDTDDLPVKIAAEVKDFDPEKHGVDPAFARRNDLFAIYAMAASIEAMKGNEGCFDPERLGVYVGSGEGGFDTILREIVKWTDKGSKWVSPLLIPSMISNIA
;
A
#
# COMPACT_ATOMS: atom_id res chain seq x y z
N MET A 1 -19.03 -2.42 -52.45
CA MET A 1 -18.22 -2.70 -51.24
C MET A 1 -18.87 -1.92 -50.09
N TYR A 2 -19.73 -2.57 -49.27
CA TYR A 2 -20.40 -1.88 -48.16
C TYR A 2 -19.49 -1.87 -46.93
N PHE A 3 -19.02 -0.72 -46.51
CA PHE A 3 -18.37 -0.52 -45.21
C PHE A 3 -19.45 -0.69 -44.13
N ARG A 4 -19.37 -1.79 -43.40
CA ARG A 4 -20.17 -2.01 -42.20
C ARG A 4 -19.58 -1.10 -41.11
N MET A 5 -20.23 0.02 -40.80
CA MET A 5 -19.85 0.83 -39.64
C MET A 5 -20.03 -0.04 -38.39
N VAL A 6 -18.92 -0.41 -37.79
CA VAL A 6 -18.92 -1.04 -36.47
C VAL A 6 -19.20 0.06 -35.45
N THR A 7 -20.43 0.11 -34.96
CA THR A 7 -20.76 0.99 -33.83
C THR A 7 -20.07 0.44 -32.61
N ILE A 8 -18.93 1.03 -32.22
CA ILE A 8 -18.27 0.74 -30.94
C ILE A 8 -19.18 1.34 -29.87
N LYS A 9 -19.91 0.50 -29.16
CA LYS A 9 -20.66 0.93 -27.98
C LYS A 9 -19.65 1.22 -26.88
N GLU A 10 -19.33 2.50 -26.67
CA GLU A 10 -18.43 2.92 -25.61
C GLU A 10 -18.97 2.43 -24.26
N LYS A 11 -18.15 1.68 -23.53
CA LYS A 11 -18.48 1.26 -22.18
C LYS A 11 -18.20 2.44 -21.24
N ARG A 12 -19.21 2.80 -20.48
CA ARG A 12 -19.06 3.82 -19.44
C ARG A 12 -18.37 3.21 -18.21
N VAL A 13 -17.21 3.72 -17.87
CA VAL A 13 -16.44 3.32 -16.67
C VAL A 13 -16.56 4.44 -15.65
N VAL A 14 -16.78 4.08 -14.40
CA VAL A 14 -16.91 5.01 -13.27
C VAL A 14 -16.06 4.56 -12.09
N ILE A 15 -15.60 5.52 -11.29
CA ILE A 15 -14.95 5.27 -10.01
C ILE A 15 -16.06 5.17 -8.96
N THR A 16 -16.11 4.08 -8.20
CA THR A 16 -17.15 3.83 -7.18
C THR A 16 -16.63 3.96 -5.75
N GLY A 17 -15.31 3.96 -5.57
CA GLY A 17 -14.69 4.15 -4.26
C GLY A 17 -13.22 4.51 -4.39
N MET A 18 -12.68 5.09 -3.35
CA MET A 18 -11.28 5.48 -3.25
C MET A 18 -10.75 5.15 -1.85
N GLY A 19 -9.45 4.89 -1.75
CA GLY A 19 -8.78 4.71 -0.47
C GLY A 19 -7.35 5.22 -0.54
N ALA A 20 -6.84 5.74 0.57
CA ALA A 20 -5.53 6.38 0.60
C ALA A 20 -4.83 6.20 1.96
N ILE A 21 -3.57 5.78 1.92
CA ILE A 21 -2.66 5.83 3.06
C ILE A 21 -1.46 6.66 2.63
N THR A 22 -1.29 7.83 3.20
CA THR A 22 -0.31 8.82 2.76
C THR A 22 0.32 9.58 3.94
N PRO A 23 1.45 10.27 3.72
CA PRO A 23 2.03 11.16 4.74
C PRO A 23 1.13 12.34 5.15
N LEU A 24 0.08 12.62 4.39
CA LEU A 24 -0.89 13.68 4.67
C LEU A 24 -2.14 13.18 5.37
N GLY A 25 -2.39 11.88 5.39
CA GLY A 25 -3.55 11.27 6.05
C GLY A 25 -3.66 9.79 5.71
N ASN A 26 -4.30 9.07 6.60
CA ASN A 26 -4.51 7.62 6.51
C ASN A 26 -5.93 7.27 6.01
N ASP A 27 -6.59 8.21 5.37
CA ASP A 27 -7.86 8.08 4.67
C ASP A 27 -8.00 9.20 3.63
N VAL A 28 -8.94 9.04 2.69
CA VAL A 28 -9.16 10.00 1.58
C VAL A 28 -9.62 11.36 2.08
N GLU A 29 -10.47 11.41 3.11
CA GLU A 29 -11.00 12.66 3.64
C GLU A 29 -9.90 13.51 4.29
N THR A 30 -9.09 12.88 5.14
CA THR A 30 -7.94 13.54 5.79
C THR A 30 -6.91 13.99 4.77
N LEU A 31 -6.57 13.13 3.79
CA LEU A 31 -5.68 13.46 2.70
C LEU A 31 -6.18 14.69 1.94
N TRP A 32 -7.45 14.70 1.54
CA TRP A 32 -8.04 15.80 0.77
C TRP A 32 -8.05 17.11 1.55
N ASN A 33 -8.49 17.07 2.81
CA ASN A 33 -8.52 18.26 3.67
C ASN A 33 -7.12 18.86 3.86
N ASN A 34 -6.11 18.02 4.11
CA ASN A 34 -4.73 18.48 4.26
C ASN A 34 -4.14 19.02 2.96
N LEU A 35 -4.45 18.42 1.82
CA LEU A 35 -4.06 18.90 0.50
C LEU A 35 -4.61 20.30 0.22
N VAL A 36 -5.91 20.50 0.42
CA VAL A 36 -6.59 21.79 0.17
C VAL A 36 -6.06 22.88 1.10
N ASN A 37 -5.70 22.52 2.34
CA ASN A 37 -5.14 23.47 3.31
C ASN A 37 -3.62 23.69 3.16
N GLY A 38 -2.98 23.09 2.16
CA GLY A 38 -1.54 23.26 1.90
C GLY A 38 -0.64 22.64 2.96
N VAL A 39 -1.11 21.62 3.69
CA VAL A 39 -0.30 20.92 4.70
C VAL A 39 0.85 20.21 4.01
N CYS A 40 2.06 20.34 4.56
CA CYS A 40 3.24 19.64 4.08
C CYS A 40 3.41 18.31 4.85
N GLY A 41 3.46 17.20 4.12
CA GLY A 41 3.71 15.87 4.70
C GLY A 41 5.18 15.56 4.93
N ILE A 42 6.11 16.40 4.43
CA ILE A 42 7.56 16.23 4.59
C ILE A 42 7.96 16.70 5.99
N GLY A 43 8.78 15.92 6.65
CA GLY A 43 9.34 16.24 7.97
C GLY A 43 10.68 15.54 8.18
N ASN A 44 11.22 15.64 9.38
CA ASN A 44 12.43 14.89 9.73
C ASN A 44 12.14 13.38 9.69
N ILE A 45 13.10 12.62 9.19
CA ILE A 45 13.03 11.15 9.20
C ILE A 45 13.05 10.69 10.67
N THR A 46 12.12 9.80 11.01
CA THR A 46 11.98 9.26 12.38
C THR A 46 12.15 7.75 12.46
N ARG A 47 12.13 7.05 11.33
CA ARG A 47 12.14 5.58 11.27
C ARG A 47 13.53 4.96 11.32
N ILE A 48 14.55 5.74 10.98
CA ILE A 48 15.96 5.32 10.95
C ILE A 48 16.85 6.41 11.54
N ASP A 49 18.04 6.03 11.98
CA ASP A 49 19.07 6.98 12.31
C ASP A 49 19.56 7.70 11.07
N THR A 50 19.68 9.02 11.15
CA THR A 50 20.03 9.88 10.03
C THR A 50 21.35 10.60 10.20
N ASP A 51 22.12 10.31 11.25
CA ASP A 51 23.34 11.07 11.60
C ASP A 51 24.33 11.08 10.42
N ASP A 52 24.52 9.96 9.75
CA ASP A 52 25.44 9.80 8.62
C ASP A 52 24.78 10.08 7.25
N LEU A 53 23.50 10.45 7.20
CA LEU A 53 22.80 10.68 5.95
C LEU A 53 22.89 12.14 5.50
N PRO A 54 23.11 12.40 4.19
CA PRO A 54 23.13 13.76 3.65
C PRO A 54 21.73 14.39 3.61
N VAL A 55 20.67 13.58 3.56
CA VAL A 55 19.27 14.02 3.56
C VAL A 55 18.59 13.49 4.82
N LYS A 56 17.97 14.39 5.57
CA LYS A 56 17.36 14.11 6.88
C LYS A 56 15.84 14.29 6.89
N ILE A 57 15.25 14.50 5.73
CA ILE A 57 13.81 14.74 5.58
C ILE A 57 13.19 13.71 4.64
N ALA A 58 11.98 13.28 4.97
CA ALA A 58 11.14 12.41 4.14
C ALA A 58 9.66 12.67 4.40
N ALA A 59 8.82 12.14 3.52
CA ALA A 59 7.38 12.10 3.71
C ALA A 59 7.01 10.70 4.26
N GLU A 60 6.95 10.58 5.58
CA GLU A 60 6.60 9.32 6.26
C GLU A 60 5.11 9.26 6.57
N VAL A 61 4.50 8.09 6.41
CA VAL A 61 3.16 7.81 6.93
C VAL A 61 3.22 7.80 8.46
N LYS A 62 2.37 8.62 9.10
CA LYS A 62 2.36 8.85 10.55
C LYS A 62 1.12 8.22 11.17
N ASP A 63 1.24 7.78 12.43
CA ASP A 63 0.13 7.33 13.28
C ASP A 63 -0.76 6.26 12.64
N PHE A 64 -0.19 5.46 11.74
CA PHE A 64 -0.92 4.40 11.05
C PHE A 64 -1.08 3.18 11.96
N ASP A 65 -2.33 2.78 12.14
CA ASP A 65 -2.74 1.61 12.90
C ASP A 65 -3.54 0.67 11.98
N PRO A 66 -2.99 -0.48 11.55
CA PRO A 66 -3.67 -1.39 10.63
C PRO A 66 -5.05 -1.84 11.10
N GLU A 67 -5.23 -2.08 12.40
CA GLU A 67 -6.49 -2.59 12.96
C GLU A 67 -7.61 -1.55 12.83
N LYS A 68 -7.30 -0.26 13.01
CA LYS A 68 -8.27 0.83 12.81
C LYS A 68 -8.75 0.94 11.36
N HIS A 69 -7.94 0.47 10.41
CA HIS A 69 -8.28 0.43 8.99
C HIS A 69 -8.88 -0.92 8.56
N GLY A 70 -9.22 -1.80 9.51
CA GLY A 70 -9.85 -3.09 9.24
C GLY A 70 -8.90 -4.18 8.73
N VAL A 71 -7.59 -3.95 8.78
CA VAL A 71 -6.61 -4.96 8.38
C VAL A 71 -6.51 -6.02 9.47
N ASP A 72 -6.61 -7.28 9.06
CA ASP A 72 -6.50 -8.42 9.98
C ASP A 72 -5.12 -8.44 10.67
N PRO A 73 -5.07 -8.58 12.02
CA PRO A 73 -3.81 -8.60 12.75
C PRO A 73 -2.87 -9.74 12.35
N ALA A 74 -3.41 -10.90 11.90
CA ALA A 74 -2.58 -12.00 11.43
C ALA A 74 -1.96 -11.68 10.06
N PHE A 75 -2.69 -10.97 9.20
CA PHE A 75 -2.16 -10.45 7.94
C PHE A 75 -1.06 -9.42 8.20
N ALA A 76 -1.30 -8.42 9.07
CA ALA A 76 -0.35 -7.37 9.39
C ALA A 76 0.97 -7.91 9.97
N ARG A 77 0.92 -8.97 10.78
CA ARG A 77 2.14 -9.61 11.34
C ARG A 77 2.98 -10.39 10.33
N ARG A 78 2.41 -10.81 9.21
CA ARG A 78 3.08 -11.69 8.22
C ARG A 78 3.55 -10.95 6.99
N ASN A 79 3.09 -9.73 6.78
CA ASN A 79 3.36 -8.97 5.58
C ASN A 79 4.16 -7.70 5.87
N ASP A 80 4.81 -7.18 4.85
CA ASP A 80 5.53 -5.91 4.90
C ASP A 80 4.56 -4.72 4.76
N LEU A 81 5.02 -3.54 5.14
CA LEU A 81 4.20 -2.33 5.17
C LEU A 81 3.54 -1.99 3.83
N PHE A 82 4.20 -2.24 2.70
CA PHE A 82 3.61 -1.95 1.39
C PHE A 82 2.30 -2.73 1.18
N ALA A 83 2.27 -4.00 1.57
CA ALA A 83 1.07 -4.84 1.47
C ALA A 83 0.00 -4.42 2.49
N ILE A 84 0.42 -4.02 3.69
CA ILE A 84 -0.50 -3.54 4.74
C ILE A 84 -1.16 -2.23 4.32
N TYR A 85 -0.42 -1.29 3.73
CA TYR A 85 -0.96 -0.04 3.19
C TYR A 85 -1.91 -0.29 2.02
N ALA A 86 -1.53 -1.19 1.09
CA ALA A 86 -2.38 -1.56 -0.04
C ALA A 86 -3.71 -2.18 0.44
N MET A 87 -3.65 -3.06 1.44
CA MET A 87 -4.83 -3.67 2.03
C MET A 87 -5.73 -2.62 2.71
N ALA A 88 -5.16 -1.74 3.53
CA ALA A 88 -5.90 -0.69 4.23
C ALA A 88 -6.61 0.27 3.25
N ALA A 89 -5.90 0.74 2.22
CA ALA A 89 -6.46 1.58 1.18
C ALA A 89 -7.54 0.85 0.37
N SER A 90 -7.35 -0.45 0.09
CA SER A 90 -8.35 -1.26 -0.61
C SER A 90 -9.63 -1.44 0.20
N ILE A 91 -9.51 -1.67 1.50
CA ILE A 91 -10.67 -1.77 2.41
C ILE A 91 -11.46 -0.46 2.41
N GLU A 92 -10.78 0.69 2.49
CA GLU A 92 -11.43 2.00 2.41
C GLU A 92 -12.14 2.18 1.05
N ALA A 93 -11.47 1.87 -0.07
CA ALA A 93 -12.04 1.99 -1.42
C ALA A 93 -13.27 1.11 -1.64
N MET A 94 -13.33 -0.04 -0.98
CA MET A 94 -14.45 -0.99 -1.07
C MET A 94 -15.61 -0.63 -0.16
N LYS A 95 -15.42 0.24 0.81
CA LYS A 95 -16.43 0.62 1.80
C LYS A 95 -17.69 1.18 1.12
N GLY A 96 -18.83 0.57 1.44
CA GLY A 96 -20.12 0.92 0.84
C GLY A 96 -20.40 0.32 -0.54
N ASN A 97 -19.44 -0.46 -1.08
CA ASN A 97 -19.59 -1.19 -2.34
C ASN A 97 -19.59 -2.72 -2.14
N GLU A 98 -19.65 -3.18 -0.89
CA GLU A 98 -19.65 -4.60 -0.55
C GLU A 98 -20.91 -5.28 -1.17
N GLY A 99 -20.66 -6.34 -1.93
CA GLY A 99 -21.75 -7.08 -2.61
C GLY A 99 -22.35 -6.42 -3.84
N CYS A 100 -21.82 -5.27 -4.28
CA CYS A 100 -22.30 -4.60 -5.51
C CYS A 100 -21.76 -5.21 -6.81
N PHE A 101 -20.90 -6.23 -6.71
CA PHE A 101 -20.24 -6.86 -7.87
C PHE A 101 -20.25 -8.39 -7.73
N ASP A 102 -20.15 -9.03 -8.88
CA ASP A 102 -19.96 -10.47 -8.97
C ASP A 102 -18.48 -10.79 -8.71
N PRO A 103 -18.14 -11.58 -7.66
CA PRO A 103 -16.76 -11.91 -7.31
C PRO A 103 -15.98 -12.57 -8.46
N GLU A 104 -16.66 -13.33 -9.34
CA GLU A 104 -16.02 -13.97 -10.50
C GLU A 104 -15.63 -12.97 -11.60
N ARG A 105 -16.13 -11.74 -11.51
CA ARG A 105 -15.85 -10.65 -12.45
C ARG A 105 -15.01 -9.53 -11.83
N LEU A 106 -14.61 -9.68 -10.59
CA LEU A 106 -13.72 -8.74 -9.90
C LEU A 106 -12.26 -9.07 -10.23
N GLY A 107 -11.55 -8.10 -10.78
CA GLY A 107 -10.10 -8.17 -10.95
C GLY A 107 -9.42 -7.28 -9.90
N VAL A 108 -8.32 -7.77 -9.31
CA VAL A 108 -7.48 -6.99 -8.39
C VAL A 108 -6.13 -6.74 -9.05
N TYR A 109 -5.69 -5.49 -9.05
CA TYR A 109 -4.42 -5.06 -9.61
C TYR A 109 -3.68 -4.21 -8.58
N VAL A 110 -2.59 -4.75 -8.02
CA VAL A 110 -1.73 -4.04 -7.08
C VAL A 110 -0.35 -3.87 -7.72
N GLY A 111 0.15 -2.64 -7.71
CA GLY A 111 1.49 -2.30 -8.18
C GLY A 111 2.37 -1.84 -7.02
N SER A 112 3.61 -2.33 -6.99
CA SER A 112 4.64 -1.86 -6.07
C SER A 112 5.96 -1.74 -6.81
N GLY A 113 6.75 -0.70 -6.51
CA GLY A 113 8.06 -0.51 -7.12
C GLY A 113 9.08 -1.56 -6.67
N GLU A 114 9.15 -1.81 -5.38
CA GLU A 114 10.23 -2.63 -4.78
C GLU A 114 9.71 -3.75 -3.88
N GLY A 115 8.44 -3.71 -3.48
CA GLY A 115 7.88 -4.67 -2.54
C GLY A 115 8.36 -4.43 -1.10
N GLY A 116 8.63 -5.50 -0.35
CA GLY A 116 8.95 -5.49 1.08
C GLY A 116 10.40 -5.15 1.39
N PHE A 117 10.82 -3.91 1.17
CA PHE A 117 12.18 -3.47 1.40
C PHE A 117 12.60 -3.56 2.88
N ASP A 118 11.71 -3.21 3.81
CA ASP A 118 11.96 -3.32 5.26
C ASP A 118 12.20 -4.78 5.67
N THR A 119 11.45 -5.71 5.10
CA THR A 119 11.64 -7.14 5.33
C THR A 119 12.98 -7.62 4.80
N ILE A 120 13.36 -7.23 3.58
CA ILE A 120 14.65 -7.59 2.99
C ILE A 120 15.80 -7.12 3.89
N LEU A 121 15.79 -5.84 4.26
CA LEU A 121 16.85 -5.26 5.08
C LEU A 121 16.95 -5.96 6.44
N ARG A 122 15.85 -6.14 7.13
CA ARG A 122 15.79 -6.82 8.43
C ARG A 122 16.33 -8.26 8.36
N GLU A 123 15.98 -9.00 7.32
CA GLU A 123 16.40 -10.40 7.20
C GLU A 123 17.87 -10.52 6.73
N ILE A 124 18.39 -9.58 5.95
CA ILE A 124 19.81 -9.50 5.62
C ILE A 124 20.64 -9.24 6.89
N VAL A 125 20.23 -8.30 7.74
CA VAL A 125 20.90 -8.03 9.02
C VAL A 125 20.89 -9.28 9.91
N LYS A 126 19.78 -9.99 10.03
CA LYS A 126 19.73 -11.24 10.78
C LYS A 126 20.67 -12.31 10.21
N TRP A 127 20.76 -12.41 8.89
CA TRP A 127 21.65 -13.37 8.25
C TRP A 127 23.12 -13.05 8.56
N THR A 128 23.53 -11.79 8.43
CA THR A 128 24.91 -11.37 8.70
C THR A 128 25.31 -11.55 10.16
N ASP A 129 24.42 -11.19 11.08
CA ASP A 129 24.70 -11.20 12.52
C ASP A 129 24.57 -12.57 13.17
N LYS A 130 23.59 -13.38 12.73
CA LYS A 130 23.19 -14.62 13.41
C LYS A 130 23.30 -15.88 12.53
N GLY A 131 23.47 -15.69 11.22
CA GLY A 131 23.54 -16.77 10.23
C GLY A 131 22.19 -17.19 9.64
N SER A 132 22.24 -18.01 8.60
CA SER A 132 21.08 -18.36 7.76
C SER A 132 19.92 -19.03 8.50
N LYS A 133 20.19 -19.70 9.62
CA LYS A 133 19.14 -20.38 10.42
C LYS A 133 18.14 -19.41 11.05
N TRP A 134 18.48 -18.13 11.13
CA TRP A 134 17.64 -17.09 11.74
C TRP A 134 16.82 -16.30 10.72
N VAL A 135 17.05 -16.53 9.44
CA VAL A 135 16.27 -15.91 8.36
C VAL A 135 14.86 -16.51 8.35
N SER A 136 13.87 -15.64 8.24
CA SER A 136 12.46 -16.06 8.24
C SER A 136 12.14 -16.92 7.01
N PRO A 137 11.45 -18.07 7.15
CA PRO A 137 10.93 -18.81 6.01
C PRO A 137 9.87 -18.02 5.21
N LEU A 138 9.30 -16.97 5.80
CA LEU A 138 8.37 -16.06 5.15
C LEU A 138 9.07 -14.89 4.43
N LEU A 139 10.42 -14.86 4.36
CA LEU A 139 11.15 -13.79 3.68
C LEU A 139 10.61 -13.57 2.26
N ILE A 140 10.57 -14.62 1.46
CA ILE A 140 10.14 -14.50 0.05
C ILE A 140 8.67 -14.06 -0.07
N PRO A 141 7.69 -14.70 0.58
CA PRO A 141 6.30 -14.22 0.54
C PRO A 141 6.11 -12.78 1.01
N SER A 142 6.88 -12.34 2.02
CA SER A 142 6.71 -10.99 2.58
C SER A 142 7.41 -9.89 1.79
N MET A 143 8.33 -10.24 0.87
CA MET A 143 9.11 -9.23 0.13
C MET A 143 8.63 -9.02 -1.31
N ILE A 144 8.04 -10.04 -1.96
CA ILE A 144 7.71 -9.94 -3.38
C ILE A 144 6.50 -9.01 -3.59
N SER A 145 6.64 -8.11 -4.58
CA SER A 145 5.65 -7.07 -4.88
C SER A 145 4.29 -7.60 -5.36
N ASN A 146 4.22 -8.83 -5.85
CA ASN A 146 2.98 -9.42 -6.38
C ASN A 146 2.19 -10.26 -5.34
N ILE A 147 2.54 -10.17 -4.07
CA ILE A 147 1.84 -10.87 -2.96
C ILE A 147 0.88 -9.93 -2.21
N ALA A 148 0.96 -8.64 -2.46
CA ALA A 148 0.06 -7.65 -1.85
C ALA A 148 -1.40 -7.84 -2.27
#